data_9a937bb75968d87343ba952b69deba66
#
_entry.id   9a937bb75968d87343ba952b69deba66
#
_cell.length_a   1.000
_cell.length_b   1.000
_cell.length_c   1.000
_cell.angle_alpha   90.00
_cell.angle_beta   90.00
_cell.angle_gamma   90.00
#
_symmetry.space_group_name_H-M   'P 1'
#
loop_
_entity.id
_entity.type
_entity.pdbx_description
1 polymer ?
#
loop_
_entity_poly.entity_id
_entity_poly.type
_entity_poly.pdbx_seq_one_letter_code
_entity_poly.pdbx_strand_id
1 'polypeptide(L)'
;MDENIKEVHFPDSFVCEDKDGYSTIPYMQGLLIPNRYEYDYSHIAFDGQFKSCAAYMPWLSQTNNGKGYIAINETPWDSKYTIDHDDKGTRLQFVWLTSLGKMRYKRVVRYTFESNMGYNRACKIYREYVKESGLFKSLKEKEVTLSKISDLQQCAVVHTGIKAHTEKDSRFYNGQQDVIHSFDSVKEMIQSLHKLGSNKLYLHLDGWADPGYDNCHPDYLPACIEAGGWAGLKNLQDSLSSQNDLFGLHDQYRDYYYTAKTHDENQAIQLEDGEVFEHANWAGGRQNYLCASLAPKYVKRNYTEILKHINLDCVYLDVFSCNEMDECFNPEHLMTRKECMEYRRACFQYMTNRGIIPSSEECGDWAMRELVFSHYGPYEFMMKEENEKRMGIAVPLFNLVYHDCFILPWPMDKKQEDYMLYALLNGGIPYVVRNAPYDNVDGNFGSDGLSIEDRIKRANVVLDFYQKIKNEEMVEHKIINDHIQQTTFSNNITVEIDTKENTYRIV
;
A
#
# COMPACT_ATOMS: atom_id res chain seq x y z
N MET A 1 -10.59 -18.33 31.01
CA MET A 1 -9.63 -18.98 30.10
C MET A 1 -8.28 -19.01 30.80
N ASP A 2 -7.54 -20.06 30.58
CA ASP A 2 -6.24 -20.28 31.22
C ASP A 2 -5.28 -19.16 30.83
N GLU A 3 -4.51 -18.61 31.77
CA GLU A 3 -3.59 -17.47 31.54
C GLU A 3 -2.44 -17.82 30.58
N ASN A 4 -2.32 -19.09 30.19
CA ASN A 4 -1.26 -19.59 29.32
C ASN A 4 -1.67 -19.73 27.83
N ILE A 5 -2.89 -19.37 27.44
CA ILE A 5 -3.33 -19.45 26.05
C ILE A 5 -2.79 -18.24 25.28
N LYS A 6 -1.95 -18.47 24.28
CA LYS A 6 -1.39 -17.43 23.39
C LYS A 6 -2.23 -17.24 22.13
N GLU A 7 -2.74 -18.33 21.56
CA GLU A 7 -3.58 -18.30 20.36
C GLU A 7 -4.61 -19.43 20.36
N VAL A 8 -5.68 -19.27 19.59
CA VAL A 8 -6.76 -20.25 19.43
C VAL A 8 -7.04 -20.43 17.93
N HIS A 9 -6.91 -21.66 17.44
CA HIS A 9 -7.24 -22.05 16.08
C HIS A 9 -8.72 -22.49 16.05
N PHE A 10 -9.59 -21.68 15.48
CA PHE A 10 -11.03 -21.97 15.42
C PHE A 10 -11.74 -20.99 14.44
N PRO A 11 -12.73 -21.44 13.66
CA PRO A 11 -13.21 -22.83 13.55
C PRO A 11 -12.20 -23.73 12.82
N ASP A 12 -12.43 -25.05 12.87
CA ASP A 12 -11.68 -25.98 12.04
C ASP A 12 -11.81 -25.63 10.57
N SER A 13 -10.73 -25.84 9.81
CA SER A 13 -10.69 -25.51 8.40
C SER A 13 -11.56 -26.46 7.58
N PHE A 14 -12.26 -25.90 6.60
CA PHE A 14 -12.75 -26.73 5.50
C PHE A 14 -11.58 -27.09 4.57
N VAL A 15 -11.61 -28.29 4.03
CA VAL A 15 -10.62 -28.74 3.06
C VAL A 15 -11.22 -28.67 1.67
N CYS A 16 -10.57 -27.98 0.76
CA CYS A 16 -10.94 -27.95 -0.63
C CYS A 16 -10.09 -28.97 -1.38
N GLU A 17 -10.67 -30.15 -1.65
CA GLU A 17 -10.00 -31.29 -2.30
C GLU A 17 -10.31 -31.41 -3.79
N ASP A 18 -11.30 -30.70 -4.29
CA ASP A 18 -11.68 -30.78 -5.71
C ASP A 18 -10.58 -30.18 -6.59
N LYS A 19 -10.17 -30.95 -7.61
CA LYS A 19 -9.14 -30.53 -8.56
C LYS A 19 -9.48 -29.23 -9.31
N ASP A 20 -10.75 -28.97 -9.56
CA ASP A 20 -11.22 -27.73 -10.21
C ASP A 20 -11.58 -26.63 -9.20
N GLY A 21 -11.39 -26.89 -7.91
CA GLY A 21 -11.55 -25.93 -6.83
C GLY A 21 -10.34 -25.01 -6.66
N TYR A 22 -10.55 -23.94 -5.93
CA TYR A 22 -9.49 -23.01 -5.54
C TYR A 22 -9.82 -22.30 -4.23
N SER A 23 -8.79 -21.83 -3.57
CA SER A 23 -8.89 -20.93 -2.42
C SER A 23 -8.60 -19.49 -2.85
N THR A 24 -9.32 -18.53 -2.27
CA THR A 24 -9.18 -17.09 -2.54
C THR A 24 -8.74 -16.38 -1.29
N ILE A 25 -7.65 -15.65 -1.38
CA ILE A 25 -7.00 -15.00 -0.25
C ILE A 25 -6.69 -13.55 -0.63
N PRO A 26 -7.12 -12.56 0.17
CA PRO A 26 -6.81 -11.16 -0.02
C PRO A 26 -5.35 -10.80 0.33
N TYR A 27 -4.40 -11.69 0.05
CA TYR A 27 -2.97 -11.43 0.17
C TYR A 27 -2.60 -10.33 -0.81
N MET A 28 -2.13 -9.18 -0.31
CA MET A 28 -1.93 -7.96 -1.10
C MET A 28 -3.15 -7.69 -2.01
N GLN A 29 -2.96 -7.54 -3.32
CA GLN A 29 -4.03 -7.32 -4.29
C GLN A 29 -5.04 -8.46 -4.36
N GLY A 30 -4.58 -9.68 -4.21
CA GLY A 30 -5.41 -10.89 -4.21
C GLY A 30 -4.75 -12.09 -4.88
N LEU A 31 -4.99 -13.23 -4.29
CA LEU A 31 -4.38 -14.50 -4.67
C LEU A 31 -5.44 -15.59 -4.81
N LEU A 32 -5.39 -16.34 -5.92
CA LEU A 32 -6.06 -17.63 -6.07
C LEU A 32 -5.03 -18.74 -5.93
N ILE A 33 -5.34 -19.75 -5.12
CA ILE A 33 -4.57 -20.98 -4.99
C ILE A 33 -5.41 -22.12 -5.57
N PRO A 34 -5.15 -22.54 -6.83
CA PRO A 34 -5.81 -23.71 -7.42
C PRO A 34 -5.43 -24.98 -6.68
N ASN A 35 -6.38 -25.93 -6.58
CA ASN A 35 -6.10 -27.24 -5.97
C ASN A 35 -5.36 -28.21 -6.89
N ARG A 36 -5.14 -27.85 -8.15
CA ARG A 36 -4.43 -28.69 -9.13
C ARG A 36 -2.94 -28.68 -8.88
N TYR A 37 -2.36 -29.86 -8.74
CA TYR A 37 -0.92 -30.09 -8.54
C TYR A 37 -0.05 -29.87 -9.77
N GLU A 38 -0.63 -29.88 -10.95
CA GLU A 38 0.03 -29.60 -12.22
C GLU A 38 0.54 -28.16 -12.34
N TYR A 39 0.05 -27.27 -11.48
CA TYR A 39 0.62 -25.95 -11.31
C TYR A 39 1.76 -26.02 -10.28
N ASP A 40 2.79 -25.22 -10.47
CA ASP A 40 3.98 -25.17 -9.59
C ASP A 40 3.67 -24.48 -8.22
N TYR A 41 2.47 -24.70 -7.69
CA TYR A 41 1.95 -24.17 -6.43
C TYR A 41 1.92 -25.18 -5.29
N SER A 42 2.55 -26.35 -5.48
CA SER A 42 2.64 -27.38 -4.46
C SER A 42 3.41 -26.89 -3.24
N HIS A 43 2.94 -27.27 -2.05
CA HIS A 43 3.59 -26.97 -0.76
C HIS A 43 3.63 -25.49 -0.36
N ILE A 44 2.53 -24.76 -0.58
CA ILE A 44 2.37 -23.43 0.00
C ILE A 44 1.93 -23.58 1.46
N ALA A 45 2.74 -23.05 2.35
CA ALA A 45 2.36 -22.85 3.75
C ALA A 45 2.78 -21.45 4.16
N PHE A 46 1.84 -20.60 4.56
CA PHE A 46 2.13 -19.29 5.13
C PHE A 46 1.02 -18.83 6.08
N ASP A 47 1.33 -17.84 6.86
CA ASP A 47 0.39 -17.20 7.75
C ASP A 47 0.57 -15.67 7.74
N GLY A 48 -0.40 -14.95 8.27
CA GLY A 48 -0.28 -13.52 8.41
C GLY A 48 -1.46 -12.88 9.12
N GLN A 49 -1.23 -11.73 9.70
CA GLN A 49 -2.28 -10.94 10.32
C GLN A 49 -3.20 -10.33 9.27
N PHE A 50 -4.49 -10.28 9.60
CA PHE A 50 -5.44 -9.50 8.82
C PHE A 50 -5.17 -7.99 8.99
N LYS A 51 -5.57 -7.21 7.99
CA LYS A 51 -5.39 -5.75 7.96
C LYS A 51 -3.94 -5.29 7.77
N SER A 52 -3.09 -6.17 7.27
CA SER A 52 -1.71 -5.90 6.85
C SER A 52 -1.49 -6.37 5.42
N CYS A 53 -0.26 -6.28 4.89
CA CYS A 53 0.08 -6.81 3.55
C CYS A 53 -0.25 -8.31 3.41
N ALA A 54 -0.20 -9.08 4.49
CA ALA A 54 -0.59 -10.48 4.48
C ALA A 54 -2.08 -10.70 4.16
N ALA A 55 -2.96 -9.75 4.52
CA ALA A 55 -4.36 -9.76 4.08
C ALA A 55 -4.96 -8.35 4.19
N TYR A 56 -5.01 -7.63 3.08
CA TYR A 56 -5.59 -6.28 3.02
C TYR A 56 -7.05 -6.23 3.50
N MET A 57 -7.78 -7.30 3.22
CA MET A 57 -9.20 -7.47 3.59
C MET A 57 -9.36 -8.71 4.48
N PRO A 58 -10.12 -8.64 5.59
CA PRO A 58 -10.19 -9.74 6.56
C PRO A 58 -11.22 -10.81 6.18
N TRP A 59 -11.04 -11.45 5.04
CA TRP A 59 -11.89 -12.56 4.63
C TRP A 59 -11.09 -13.64 3.91
N LEU A 60 -11.65 -14.85 3.87
CA LEU A 60 -11.13 -16.00 3.14
C LEU A 60 -12.30 -16.66 2.39
N SER A 61 -12.02 -17.31 1.25
CA SER A 61 -13.06 -18.01 0.48
C SER A 61 -12.51 -19.28 -0.16
N GLN A 62 -13.37 -20.27 -0.32
CA GLN A 62 -13.09 -21.47 -1.09
C GLN A 62 -14.23 -21.76 -2.07
N THR A 63 -13.87 -22.19 -3.26
CA THR A 63 -14.78 -22.54 -4.34
C THR A 63 -14.49 -23.97 -4.81
N ASN A 64 -15.55 -24.75 -4.95
CA ASN A 64 -15.52 -26.15 -5.35
C ASN A 64 -16.70 -26.40 -6.32
N ASN A 65 -16.43 -26.66 -7.60
CA ASN A 65 -17.46 -26.85 -8.64
C ASN A 65 -18.51 -25.71 -8.66
N GLY A 66 -18.06 -24.46 -8.52
CA GLY A 66 -18.92 -23.28 -8.46
C GLY A 66 -19.67 -23.10 -7.13
N LYS A 67 -19.69 -24.08 -6.25
CA LYS A 67 -20.22 -23.96 -4.89
C LYS A 67 -19.11 -23.53 -3.94
N GLY A 68 -19.45 -22.81 -2.91
CA GLY A 68 -18.43 -22.40 -1.95
C GLY A 68 -18.92 -21.49 -0.86
N TYR A 69 -17.97 -20.87 -0.19
CA TYR A 69 -18.27 -19.92 0.88
C TYR A 69 -17.29 -18.73 0.85
N ILE A 70 -17.73 -17.64 1.44
CA ILE A 70 -16.87 -16.58 1.95
C ILE A 70 -17.00 -16.53 3.47
N ALA A 71 -15.86 -16.41 4.16
CA ALA A 71 -15.78 -16.26 5.61
C ALA A 71 -15.20 -14.88 5.92
N ILE A 72 -16.02 -13.96 6.41
CA ILE A 72 -15.64 -12.59 6.76
C ILE A 72 -15.34 -12.53 8.25
N ASN A 73 -14.12 -12.13 8.61
CA ASN A 73 -13.74 -11.86 9.98
C ASN A 73 -14.23 -10.47 10.40
N GLU A 74 -15.28 -10.42 11.22
CA GLU A 74 -15.88 -9.17 11.69
C GLU A 74 -15.09 -8.52 12.85
N THR A 75 -14.13 -9.24 13.44
CA THR A 75 -13.30 -8.78 14.57
C THR A 75 -11.81 -9.00 14.30
N PRO A 76 -11.25 -8.39 13.25
CA PRO A 76 -9.96 -8.78 12.67
C PRO A 76 -8.71 -8.30 13.42
N TRP A 77 -8.83 -7.45 14.43
CA TRP A 77 -7.69 -6.76 15.06
C TRP A 77 -6.69 -7.69 15.72
N ASP A 78 -7.14 -8.73 16.43
CA ASP A 78 -6.29 -9.73 17.09
C ASP A 78 -6.51 -11.09 16.43
N SER A 79 -6.20 -11.16 15.14
CA SER A 79 -6.35 -12.39 14.38
C SER A 79 -5.37 -12.46 13.21
N LYS A 80 -4.99 -13.68 12.89
CA LYS A 80 -4.26 -14.06 11.71
C LYS A 80 -4.97 -15.22 11.02
N TYR A 81 -4.50 -15.61 9.86
CA TYR A 81 -4.90 -16.85 9.20
C TYR A 81 -3.67 -17.70 8.91
N THR A 82 -3.89 -18.98 8.71
CA THR A 82 -2.90 -19.90 8.18
C THR A 82 -3.42 -20.56 6.91
N ILE A 83 -2.50 -20.79 5.97
CA ILE A 83 -2.72 -21.58 4.76
C ILE A 83 -1.82 -22.76 4.82
N ASP A 84 -2.38 -23.91 4.47
CA ASP A 84 -1.65 -25.13 4.23
C ASP A 84 -2.20 -25.78 2.94
N HIS A 85 -1.35 -25.87 1.92
CA HIS A 85 -1.67 -26.45 0.63
C HIS A 85 -0.71 -27.59 0.32
N ASP A 86 -1.26 -28.80 0.19
CA ASP A 86 -0.51 -30.03 -0.09
C ASP A 86 -1.30 -30.95 -1.04
N ASP A 87 -0.86 -32.19 -1.21
CA ASP A 87 -1.50 -33.22 -2.04
C ASP A 87 -2.93 -33.59 -1.62
N LYS A 88 -3.37 -33.15 -0.44
CA LYS A 88 -4.73 -33.34 0.08
C LYS A 88 -5.64 -32.14 -0.15
N GLY A 89 -5.13 -31.04 -0.73
CA GLY A 89 -5.86 -29.83 -1.00
C GLY A 89 -5.44 -28.63 -0.13
N THR A 90 -6.25 -27.60 -0.14
CA THR A 90 -5.97 -26.35 0.58
C THR A 90 -6.82 -26.24 1.83
N ARG A 91 -6.18 -25.94 2.94
CA ARG A 91 -6.80 -25.64 4.24
C ARG A 91 -6.57 -24.19 4.60
N LEU A 92 -7.64 -23.48 4.92
CA LEU A 92 -7.62 -22.11 5.39
C LEU A 92 -8.15 -22.07 6.82
N GLN A 93 -7.39 -21.49 7.75
CA GLN A 93 -7.80 -21.44 9.14
C GLN A 93 -7.67 -20.06 9.74
N PHE A 94 -8.69 -19.63 10.51
CA PHE A 94 -8.59 -18.45 11.37
C PHE A 94 -7.86 -18.79 12.65
N VAL A 95 -6.98 -17.89 13.07
CA VAL A 95 -6.25 -17.96 14.32
C VAL A 95 -6.51 -16.71 15.13
N TRP A 96 -6.97 -16.88 16.35
CA TRP A 96 -7.27 -15.79 17.27
C TRP A 96 -6.12 -15.58 18.23
N LEU A 97 -5.64 -14.35 18.26
CA LEU A 97 -4.58 -13.93 19.17
C LEU A 97 -5.18 -13.33 20.44
N THR A 98 -4.41 -13.36 21.52
CA THR A 98 -4.71 -12.57 22.70
C THR A 98 -4.61 -11.08 22.41
N SER A 99 -5.32 -10.26 23.17
CA SER A 99 -5.16 -8.80 23.21
C SER A 99 -4.57 -8.43 24.56
N LEU A 100 -3.35 -7.89 24.56
CA LEU A 100 -2.57 -7.67 25.78
C LEU A 100 -2.63 -8.88 26.73
N GLY A 101 -2.23 -10.04 26.21
CA GLY A 101 -2.16 -11.30 26.94
C GLY A 101 -3.49 -11.96 27.30
N LYS A 102 -4.65 -11.45 26.86
CA LYS A 102 -5.98 -11.98 27.26
C LYS A 102 -6.98 -12.01 26.10
N MET A 103 -7.87 -13.00 26.10
CA MET A 103 -9.03 -13.04 25.20
C MET A 103 -10.13 -12.10 25.71
N ARG A 104 -10.01 -10.80 25.41
CA ARG A 104 -10.81 -9.73 26.02
C ARG A 104 -12.21 -9.54 25.45
N TYR A 105 -12.47 -10.01 24.21
CA TYR A 105 -13.73 -9.78 23.50
C TYR A 105 -14.14 -10.97 22.65
N LYS A 106 -15.41 -11.01 22.23
CA LYS A 106 -15.95 -12.04 21.36
C LYS A 106 -15.31 -11.97 19.98
N ARG A 107 -14.88 -13.10 19.44
CA ARG A 107 -14.40 -13.26 18.07
C ARG A 107 -15.56 -13.70 17.19
N VAL A 108 -15.69 -13.08 15.99
CA VAL A 108 -16.82 -13.32 15.09
C VAL A 108 -16.34 -13.53 13.68
N VAL A 109 -16.71 -14.66 13.08
CA VAL A 109 -16.59 -14.91 11.64
C VAL A 109 -17.99 -15.15 11.09
N ARG A 110 -18.31 -14.47 9.98
CA ARG A 110 -19.54 -14.64 9.24
C ARG A 110 -19.29 -15.51 8.01
N TYR A 111 -19.97 -16.63 7.91
CA TYR A 111 -19.95 -17.48 6.74
C TYR A 111 -21.17 -17.22 5.87
N THR A 112 -20.94 -17.05 4.56
CA THR A 112 -21.99 -17.05 3.53
C THR A 112 -21.71 -18.15 2.53
N PHE A 113 -22.65 -19.08 2.37
CA PHE A 113 -22.55 -20.21 1.45
C PHE A 113 -23.44 -19.97 0.25
N GLU A 114 -22.91 -20.18 -0.95
CA GLU A 114 -23.68 -20.04 -2.21
C GLU A 114 -23.37 -21.20 -3.17
N SER A 115 -24.38 -21.51 -4.01
CA SER A 115 -24.26 -22.53 -5.08
C SER A 115 -23.57 -21.98 -6.34
N ASN A 116 -23.30 -20.70 -6.41
CA ASN A 116 -22.58 -20.04 -7.50
C ASN A 116 -21.54 -19.09 -6.88
N MET A 117 -20.57 -19.67 -6.18
CA MET A 117 -19.50 -18.92 -5.54
C MET A 117 -18.26 -18.91 -6.46
N GLY A 118 -17.74 -17.72 -6.69
CA GLY A 118 -16.46 -17.50 -7.31
C GLY A 118 -15.82 -16.26 -6.69
N TYR A 119 -14.56 -15.97 -6.97
CA TYR A 119 -13.86 -14.82 -6.35
C TYR A 119 -14.54 -13.48 -6.66
N ASN A 120 -15.12 -13.28 -7.86
CA ASN A 120 -15.91 -12.09 -8.16
C ASN A 120 -17.11 -11.97 -7.21
N ARG A 121 -17.84 -13.09 -7.01
CA ARG A 121 -19.01 -13.09 -6.11
C ARG A 121 -18.59 -12.87 -4.64
N ALA A 122 -17.50 -13.48 -4.20
CA ALA A 122 -16.94 -13.24 -2.86
C ALA A 122 -16.60 -11.75 -2.65
N CYS A 123 -15.96 -11.11 -3.64
CA CYS A 123 -15.69 -9.67 -3.59
C CYS A 123 -16.96 -8.81 -3.54
N LYS A 124 -18.05 -9.19 -4.26
CA LYS A 124 -19.33 -8.47 -4.19
C LYS A 124 -19.99 -8.59 -2.82
N ILE A 125 -19.99 -9.78 -2.23
CA ILE A 125 -20.49 -9.98 -0.86
C ILE A 125 -19.68 -9.14 0.13
N TYR A 126 -18.36 -9.14 -0.01
CA TYR A 126 -17.52 -8.32 0.87
C TYR A 126 -17.70 -6.82 0.64
N ARG A 127 -17.89 -6.37 -0.61
CA ARG A 127 -18.18 -4.97 -0.94
C ARG A 127 -19.51 -4.50 -0.30
N GLU A 128 -20.54 -5.32 -0.31
CA GLU A 128 -21.80 -5.05 0.40
C GLU A 128 -21.55 -4.91 1.91
N TYR A 129 -20.81 -5.85 2.50
CA TYR A 129 -20.45 -5.81 3.92
C TYR A 129 -19.70 -4.52 4.31
N VAL A 130 -18.71 -4.08 3.53
CA VAL A 130 -17.95 -2.87 3.86
C VAL A 130 -18.75 -1.58 3.67
N LYS A 131 -19.73 -1.58 2.76
CA LYS A 131 -20.71 -0.49 2.65
C LYS A 131 -21.63 -0.43 3.88
N GLU A 132 -22.16 -1.54 4.32
CA GLU A 132 -23.01 -1.63 5.52
C GLU A 132 -22.24 -1.29 6.79
N SER A 133 -20.99 -1.70 6.92
CA SER A 133 -20.15 -1.41 8.09
C SER A 133 -19.58 0.01 8.12
N GLY A 134 -19.76 0.79 7.04
CA GLY A 134 -19.27 2.17 6.91
C GLY A 134 -17.76 2.29 6.69
N LEU A 135 -17.07 1.20 6.34
CA LEU A 135 -15.67 1.24 5.90
C LEU A 135 -15.53 1.82 4.49
N PHE A 136 -16.51 1.55 3.64
CA PHE A 136 -16.53 2.05 2.28
C PHE A 136 -16.82 3.55 2.24
N LYS A 137 -16.01 4.29 1.48
CA LYS A 137 -16.26 5.68 1.14
C LYS A 137 -15.66 5.94 -0.23
N SER A 138 -16.51 6.21 -1.22
CA SER A 138 -16.08 6.44 -2.60
C SER A 138 -15.19 7.68 -2.73
N LEU A 139 -14.40 7.75 -3.82
CA LEU A 139 -13.59 8.95 -4.13
C LEU A 139 -14.46 10.19 -4.26
N LYS A 140 -15.66 10.08 -4.85
CA LYS A 140 -16.63 11.19 -4.94
C LYS A 140 -17.08 11.70 -3.57
N GLU A 141 -17.30 10.80 -2.60
CA GLU A 141 -17.65 11.20 -1.23
C GLU A 141 -16.46 11.81 -0.48
N LYS A 142 -15.24 11.32 -0.71
CA LYS A 142 -14.02 11.89 -0.13
C LYS A 142 -13.72 13.28 -0.69
N GLU A 143 -14.02 13.51 -1.97
CA GLU A 143 -13.77 14.77 -2.67
C GLU A 143 -14.54 15.96 -2.05
N VAL A 144 -15.66 15.71 -1.36
CA VAL A 144 -16.38 16.75 -0.61
C VAL A 144 -15.47 17.46 0.41
N THR A 145 -14.53 16.75 1.02
CA THR A 145 -13.55 17.28 1.98
C THR A 145 -12.18 17.51 1.34
N LEU A 146 -11.79 16.69 0.39
CA LEU A 146 -10.49 16.66 -0.28
C LEU A 146 -10.65 17.07 -1.75
N SER A 147 -10.86 18.37 -1.98
CA SER A 147 -11.21 18.95 -3.29
C SER A 147 -10.18 18.69 -4.41
N LYS A 148 -8.96 18.25 -4.07
CA LYS A 148 -7.89 17.94 -5.04
C LYS A 148 -7.91 16.49 -5.54
N ILE A 149 -8.89 15.66 -5.16
CA ILE A 149 -8.97 14.26 -5.63
C ILE A 149 -9.14 14.19 -7.15
N SER A 150 -10.04 15.00 -7.73
CA SER A 150 -10.20 15.03 -9.19
C SER A 150 -8.97 15.56 -9.94
N ASP A 151 -8.17 16.39 -9.30
CA ASP A 151 -6.87 16.81 -9.81
C ASP A 151 -5.88 15.65 -9.79
N LEU A 152 -5.77 14.94 -8.67
CA LEU A 152 -4.89 13.77 -8.52
C LEU A 152 -5.23 12.66 -9.53
N GLN A 153 -6.52 12.45 -9.79
CA GLN A 153 -6.99 11.49 -10.79
C GLN A 153 -6.56 11.82 -12.23
N GLN A 154 -6.01 13.00 -12.49
CA GLN A 154 -5.50 13.42 -13.80
C GLN A 154 -3.97 13.41 -13.85
N CYS A 155 -3.29 13.11 -12.76
CA CYS A 155 -1.85 13.19 -12.67
C CYS A 155 -1.17 11.88 -13.07
N ALA A 156 -0.04 12.00 -13.78
CA ALA A 156 1.01 11.00 -13.71
C ALA A 156 1.89 11.28 -12.48
N VAL A 157 2.34 10.23 -11.82
CA VAL A 157 3.11 10.35 -10.58
C VAL A 157 4.59 10.46 -10.90
N VAL A 158 5.24 11.42 -10.29
CA VAL A 158 6.71 11.57 -10.22
C VAL A 158 7.13 11.29 -8.79
N HIS A 159 7.78 10.17 -8.58
CA HIS A 159 8.34 9.78 -7.28
C HIS A 159 9.86 9.92 -7.37
N THR A 160 10.44 10.80 -6.56
CA THR A 160 11.89 11.05 -6.54
C THR A 160 12.35 11.50 -5.16
N GLY A 161 13.67 11.58 -4.94
CA GLY A 161 14.26 11.93 -3.66
C GLY A 161 15.26 13.09 -3.74
N ILE A 162 15.52 13.70 -2.58
CA ILE A 162 16.46 14.81 -2.41
C ILE A 162 17.77 14.32 -1.80
N LYS A 163 17.73 13.76 -0.59
CA LYS A 163 18.92 13.30 0.13
C LYS A 163 18.79 11.85 0.55
N ALA A 164 19.78 11.05 0.18
CA ALA A 164 19.99 9.71 0.70
C ALA A 164 21.27 9.72 1.56
N HIS A 165 21.11 9.51 2.85
CA HIS A 165 22.17 9.31 3.83
C HIS A 165 21.98 7.95 4.49
N THR A 166 23.04 7.19 4.71
CA THR A 166 22.97 5.89 5.38
C THR A 166 23.90 5.87 6.58
N GLU A 167 23.32 5.72 7.78
CA GLU A 167 24.08 5.59 9.02
C GLU A 167 24.96 4.34 9.02
N LYS A 168 26.11 4.42 9.71
CA LYS A 168 27.14 3.36 9.68
C LYS A 168 26.67 2.04 10.28
N ASP A 169 25.70 2.07 11.17
CA ASP A 169 25.12 0.90 11.81
C ASP A 169 23.89 0.34 11.07
N SER A 170 23.46 0.98 9.98
CA SER A 170 22.43 0.46 9.08
C SER A 170 22.92 -0.78 8.33
N ARG A 171 22.04 -1.75 8.12
CA ARG A 171 22.33 -2.90 7.25
C ARG A 171 22.57 -2.52 5.78
N PHE A 172 22.12 -1.34 5.35
CA PHE A 172 22.34 -0.81 4.00
C PHE A 172 23.65 -0.02 3.88
N TYR A 173 24.40 0.15 4.96
CA TYR A 173 25.63 0.88 4.91
C TYR A 173 26.67 0.15 4.04
N ASN A 174 27.15 0.82 3.01
CA ASN A 174 28.12 0.28 2.06
C ASN A 174 29.37 1.17 1.90
N GLY A 175 29.51 2.22 2.73
CA GLY A 175 30.61 3.17 2.67
C GLY A 175 30.49 4.23 1.56
N GLN A 176 29.34 4.30 0.88
CA GLN A 176 29.11 5.34 -0.13
C GLN A 176 28.91 6.71 0.52
N GLN A 177 29.18 7.76 -0.26
CA GLN A 177 28.87 9.13 0.13
C GLN A 177 27.37 9.41 -0.04
N ASP A 178 26.88 10.41 0.69
CA ASP A 178 25.52 10.89 0.55
C ASP A 178 25.22 11.31 -0.90
N VAL A 179 24.02 10.98 -1.35
CA VAL A 179 23.50 11.49 -2.62
C VAL A 179 22.57 12.65 -2.30
N ILE A 180 22.80 13.79 -2.95
CA ILE A 180 22.00 15.00 -2.73
C ILE A 180 21.63 15.61 -4.08
N HIS A 181 20.32 15.80 -4.28
CA HIS A 181 19.77 16.58 -5.37
C HIS A 181 19.24 17.91 -4.82
N SER A 182 19.40 19.00 -5.57
CA SER A 182 18.81 20.27 -5.17
C SER A 182 17.32 20.32 -5.49
N PHE A 183 16.55 21.11 -4.73
CA PHE A 183 15.15 21.37 -5.08
C PHE A 183 15.02 22.03 -6.46
N ASP A 184 16.01 22.81 -6.90
CA ASP A 184 16.04 23.40 -8.23
C ASP A 184 16.24 22.33 -9.33
N SER A 185 17.08 21.32 -9.12
CA SER A 185 17.24 20.23 -10.10
C SER A 185 15.96 19.41 -10.28
N VAL A 186 15.21 19.16 -9.20
CA VAL A 186 13.89 18.52 -9.30
C VAL A 186 12.89 19.40 -10.06
N LYS A 187 12.90 20.71 -9.81
CA LYS A 187 12.07 21.67 -10.58
C LYS A 187 12.40 21.62 -12.09
N GLU A 188 13.67 21.60 -12.46
CA GLU A 188 14.12 21.48 -13.87
C GLU A 188 13.67 20.15 -14.48
N MET A 189 13.75 19.05 -13.73
CA MET A 189 13.23 17.75 -14.18
C MET A 189 11.73 17.81 -14.48
N ILE A 190 10.90 18.35 -13.59
CA ILE A 190 9.44 18.52 -13.79
C ILE A 190 9.17 19.34 -15.06
N GLN A 191 9.87 20.47 -15.23
CA GLN A 191 9.74 21.30 -16.45
C GLN A 191 10.13 20.55 -17.73
N SER A 192 11.11 19.66 -17.64
CA SER A 192 11.52 18.82 -18.77
C SER A 192 10.45 17.78 -19.10
N LEU A 193 9.82 17.15 -18.10
CA LEU A 193 8.71 16.21 -18.33
C LEU A 193 7.54 16.89 -19.04
N HIS A 194 7.17 18.12 -18.65
CA HIS A 194 6.14 18.89 -19.35
C HIS A 194 6.51 19.19 -20.81
N LYS A 195 7.76 19.60 -21.07
CA LYS A 195 8.24 19.84 -22.45
C LYS A 195 8.20 18.58 -23.32
N LEU A 196 8.35 17.41 -22.72
CA LEU A 196 8.27 16.11 -23.40
C LEU A 196 6.84 15.58 -23.55
N GLY A 197 5.83 16.29 -23.03
CA GLY A 197 4.42 15.99 -23.26
C GLY A 197 3.68 15.36 -22.08
N SER A 198 4.23 15.42 -20.87
CA SER A 198 3.44 15.13 -19.66
C SER A 198 2.45 16.27 -19.41
N ASN A 199 1.18 15.91 -19.16
CA ASN A 199 0.13 16.92 -18.96
C ASN A 199 0.13 17.45 -17.51
N LYS A 200 -0.36 16.67 -16.57
CA LYS A 200 -0.45 17.02 -15.15
C LYS A 200 0.34 16.04 -14.32
N LEU A 201 1.09 16.53 -13.35
CA LEU A 201 1.99 15.73 -12.55
C LEU A 201 1.62 15.82 -11.06
N TYR A 202 1.86 14.74 -10.33
CA TYR A 202 1.92 14.74 -8.90
C TYR A 202 3.35 14.40 -8.48
N LEU A 203 4.05 15.37 -7.88
CA LEU A 203 5.38 15.14 -7.32
C LEU A 203 5.25 14.60 -5.91
N HIS A 204 5.72 13.38 -5.70
CA HIS A 204 5.99 12.77 -4.41
C HIS A 204 7.49 12.85 -4.12
N LEU A 205 7.86 13.47 -2.99
CA LEU A 205 9.24 13.81 -2.69
C LEU A 205 9.73 13.13 -1.42
N ASP A 206 10.71 12.23 -1.56
CA ASP A 206 11.41 11.55 -0.47
C ASP A 206 12.65 12.32 -0.03
N GLY A 207 13.15 12.05 1.19
CA GLY A 207 14.42 12.57 1.69
C GLY A 207 14.54 14.10 1.63
N TRP A 208 13.43 14.80 1.62
CA TRP A 208 13.34 16.25 1.47
C TRP A 208 13.85 17.03 2.70
N ALA A 209 14.01 16.36 3.84
CA ALA A 209 14.44 16.94 5.09
C ALA A 209 15.96 16.80 5.30
N ASP A 210 16.51 17.58 6.22
CA ASP A 210 17.95 17.73 6.43
C ASP A 210 18.70 16.41 6.67
N PRO A 211 18.19 15.47 7.51
CA PRO A 211 18.87 14.20 7.74
C PRO A 211 18.87 13.25 6.53
N GLY A 212 17.95 13.43 5.59
CA GLY A 212 17.75 12.53 4.46
C GLY A 212 16.63 11.52 4.66
N TYR A 213 16.40 10.67 3.65
CA TYR A 213 15.36 9.67 3.62
C TYR A 213 15.54 8.64 4.74
N ASP A 214 14.46 8.30 5.43
CA ASP A 214 14.44 7.35 6.55
C ASP A 214 15.47 7.62 7.64
N ASN A 215 15.66 8.88 7.99
CA ASN A 215 16.60 9.30 9.01
C ASN A 215 15.95 10.16 10.10
N CYS A 216 16.37 9.96 11.34
CA CYS A 216 16.02 10.78 12.51
C CYS A 216 14.53 10.91 12.83
N HIS A 217 13.64 10.14 12.21
CA HIS A 217 12.22 10.23 12.54
C HIS A 217 11.98 9.95 14.04
N PRO A 218 11.09 10.77 14.66
CA PRO A 218 10.25 11.80 14.08
C PRO A 218 10.85 13.22 14.07
N ASP A 219 12.17 13.39 14.26
CA ASP A 219 12.87 14.69 14.42
C ASP A 219 13.68 15.08 13.18
N TYR A 220 13.11 14.93 12.00
CA TYR A 220 13.80 15.10 10.71
C TYR A 220 13.86 16.57 10.22
N LEU A 221 13.10 17.48 10.79
CA LEU A 221 13.12 18.91 10.36
C LEU A 221 14.43 19.62 10.69
N PRO A 222 14.86 20.60 9.88
CA PRO A 222 14.19 21.33 8.81
C PRO A 222 14.26 20.66 7.43
N ALA A 223 13.77 21.35 6.37
CA ALA A 223 14.02 21.00 4.98
C ALA A 223 15.53 20.98 4.68
N CYS A 224 15.98 20.07 3.83
CA CYS A 224 17.40 19.82 3.53
C CYS A 224 18.12 21.11 3.15
N ILE A 225 19.03 21.53 4.02
CA ILE A 225 19.76 22.82 3.90
C ILE A 225 20.67 22.77 2.66
N GLU A 226 21.36 21.67 2.44
CA GLU A 226 22.25 21.46 1.31
C GLU A 226 21.52 21.50 -0.03
N ALA A 227 20.24 21.12 -0.05
CA ALA A 227 19.39 21.15 -1.25
C ALA A 227 18.73 22.53 -1.51
N GLY A 228 18.87 23.50 -0.60
CA GLY A 228 18.29 24.82 -0.69
C GLY A 228 17.36 25.21 0.46
N GLY A 229 17.18 24.35 1.47
CA GLY A 229 16.38 24.59 2.66
C GLY A 229 14.91 24.91 2.35
N TRP A 230 14.22 25.54 3.31
CA TRP A 230 12.81 25.94 3.15
C TRP A 230 12.56 26.85 1.95
N ALA A 231 13.52 27.73 1.61
CA ALA A 231 13.37 28.63 0.47
C ALA A 231 13.38 27.88 -0.87
N GLY A 232 14.29 26.89 -1.04
CA GLY A 232 14.35 26.04 -2.21
C GLY A 232 13.11 25.18 -2.35
N LEU A 233 12.66 24.55 -1.26
CA LEU A 233 11.45 23.73 -1.23
C LEU A 233 10.19 24.56 -1.56
N LYS A 234 10.10 25.79 -1.05
CA LYS A 234 9.01 26.71 -1.37
C LYS A 234 9.01 27.12 -2.85
N ASN A 235 10.18 27.41 -3.42
CA ASN A 235 10.33 27.73 -4.85
C ASN A 235 9.90 26.55 -5.75
N LEU A 236 10.25 25.32 -5.37
CA LEU A 236 9.77 24.11 -6.05
C LEU A 236 8.25 24.00 -5.99
N GLN A 237 7.67 24.12 -4.79
CA GLN A 237 6.21 24.05 -4.60
C GLN A 237 5.47 25.15 -5.40
N ASP A 238 5.98 26.39 -5.42
CA ASP A 238 5.37 27.48 -6.19
C ASP A 238 5.43 27.22 -7.70
N SER A 239 6.54 26.65 -8.18
CA SER A 239 6.67 26.25 -9.58
C SER A 239 5.64 25.17 -9.97
N LEU A 240 5.45 24.15 -9.15
CA LEU A 240 4.42 23.11 -9.35
C LEU A 240 3.02 23.72 -9.39
N SER A 241 2.68 24.53 -8.40
CA SER A 241 1.38 25.18 -8.31
C SER A 241 1.09 26.07 -9.53
N SER A 242 2.11 26.75 -10.08
CA SER A 242 1.96 27.60 -11.28
C SER A 242 1.63 26.79 -12.55
N GLN A 243 1.92 25.51 -12.55
CA GLN A 243 1.65 24.56 -13.64
C GLN A 243 0.40 23.70 -13.38
N ASN A 244 -0.30 23.94 -12.25
CA ASN A 244 -1.41 23.14 -11.73
C ASN A 244 -1.02 21.67 -11.41
N ASP A 245 0.26 21.42 -11.13
CA ASP A 245 0.74 20.16 -10.60
C ASP A 245 0.46 20.06 -9.11
N LEU A 246 0.40 18.80 -8.61
CA LEU A 246 0.22 18.52 -7.20
C LEU A 246 1.56 18.21 -6.53
N PHE A 247 1.63 18.52 -5.24
CA PHE A 247 2.83 18.33 -4.44
C PHE A 247 2.54 17.59 -3.14
N GLY A 248 3.39 16.61 -2.81
CA GLY A 248 3.32 15.85 -1.56
C GLY A 248 4.70 15.43 -1.06
N LEU A 249 4.78 15.20 0.24
CA LEU A 249 6.00 14.82 0.95
C LEU A 249 5.86 13.44 1.57
N HIS A 250 6.97 12.69 1.56
CA HIS A 250 7.15 11.49 2.36
C HIS A 250 7.37 11.83 3.82
N ASP A 251 6.79 11.05 4.71
CA ASP A 251 6.99 11.09 6.16
C ASP A 251 6.65 9.73 6.80
N GLN A 252 7.11 9.46 8.01
CA GLN A 252 6.77 8.24 8.75
C GLN A 252 6.81 8.48 10.27
N TYR A 253 6.06 7.67 11.05
CA TYR A 253 5.92 7.80 12.51
C TYR A 253 5.83 6.43 13.21
N ARG A 254 6.44 5.41 12.64
CA ARG A 254 6.58 4.09 13.26
C ARG A 254 8.04 3.80 13.61
N ASP A 255 8.97 4.03 12.69
CA ASP A 255 10.40 3.86 12.92
C ASP A 255 10.92 5.00 13.80
N TYR A 256 11.51 4.66 14.94
CA TYR A 256 11.96 5.60 15.95
C TYR A 256 13.46 5.49 16.12
N TYR A 257 14.17 6.36 15.40
CA TYR A 257 15.63 6.28 15.30
C TYR A 257 16.33 6.76 16.58
N TYR A 258 17.42 6.08 16.95
CA TYR A 258 18.29 6.50 18.05
C TYR A 258 18.94 7.87 17.80
N THR A 259 19.08 8.28 16.55
CA THR A 259 19.56 9.60 16.14
C THR A 259 18.52 10.71 16.30
N ALA A 260 17.26 10.39 16.54
CA ALA A 260 16.21 11.38 16.80
C ALA A 260 16.45 12.09 18.14
N LYS A 261 16.28 13.41 18.16
CA LYS A 261 16.50 14.23 19.38
C LYS A 261 15.54 13.89 20.52
N THR A 262 14.35 13.40 20.18
CA THR A 262 13.34 12.98 21.16
C THR A 262 13.38 11.50 21.45
N HIS A 263 14.42 10.77 20.97
CA HIS A 263 14.51 9.34 21.22
C HIS A 263 14.53 9.06 22.72
N ASP A 264 13.58 8.21 23.14
CA ASP A 264 13.40 7.76 24.52
C ASP A 264 12.73 6.38 24.45
N GLU A 265 13.41 5.34 24.91
CA GLU A 265 12.90 3.98 24.92
C GLU A 265 11.55 3.86 25.66
N ASN A 266 11.25 4.75 26.62
CA ASN A 266 9.94 4.81 27.26
C ASN A 266 8.82 5.24 26.31
N GLN A 267 9.10 5.75 25.13
CA GLN A 267 8.12 6.08 24.08
C GLN A 267 8.01 4.97 23.02
N ALA A 268 8.90 4.00 23.07
CA ALA A 268 8.88 2.86 22.16
C ALA A 268 7.85 1.82 22.58
N ILE A 269 7.50 0.93 21.65
CA ILE A 269 6.67 -0.25 21.92
C ILE A 269 7.43 -1.16 22.89
N GLN A 270 6.78 -1.49 23.99
CA GLN A 270 7.25 -2.49 24.95
C GLN A 270 6.50 -3.81 24.76
N LEU A 271 7.25 -4.89 24.67
CA LEU A 271 6.72 -6.25 24.55
C LEU A 271 6.15 -6.77 25.92
N GLU A 272 5.48 -7.91 25.91
CA GLU A 272 4.85 -8.51 27.11
C GLU A 272 5.85 -8.84 28.22
N ASP A 273 7.09 -9.18 27.87
CA ASP A 273 8.20 -9.47 28.78
C ASP A 273 8.94 -8.22 29.29
N GLY A 274 8.55 -7.04 28.83
CA GLY A 274 9.13 -5.76 29.17
C GLY A 274 10.29 -5.33 28.24
N GLU A 275 10.66 -6.14 27.26
CA GLU A 275 11.69 -5.79 26.29
C GLU A 275 11.19 -4.75 25.28
N VAL A 276 12.11 -3.95 24.74
CA VAL A 276 11.89 -3.00 23.65
C VAL A 276 12.58 -3.55 22.39
N PHE A 277 11.77 -3.76 21.35
CA PHE A 277 12.30 -4.28 20.09
C PHE A 277 13.23 -3.27 19.41
N GLU A 278 14.41 -3.74 18.99
CA GLU A 278 15.41 -2.96 18.29
C GLU A 278 15.82 -3.64 16.98
N HIS A 279 16.05 -2.84 15.95
CA HIS A 279 16.69 -3.27 14.71
C HIS A 279 17.45 -2.13 14.03
N ALA A 280 18.14 -2.41 12.91
CA ALA A 280 18.90 -1.45 12.13
C ALA A 280 18.68 -1.69 10.61
N ASN A 281 17.44 -1.84 10.22
CA ASN A 281 17.09 -2.27 8.86
C ASN A 281 17.10 -1.14 7.82
N TRP A 282 16.94 0.13 8.24
CA TRP A 282 16.76 1.25 7.33
C TRP A 282 17.94 2.23 7.38
N ALA A 283 17.91 3.25 6.54
CA ALA A 283 19.02 4.17 6.35
C ALA A 283 19.46 4.87 7.64
N GLY A 284 18.53 5.23 8.50
CA GLY A 284 18.80 5.91 9.78
C GLY A 284 19.45 5.05 10.86
N GLY A 285 19.78 3.78 10.56
CA GLY A 285 20.50 2.89 11.47
C GLY A 285 19.62 2.34 12.61
N ARG A 286 20.18 2.26 13.83
CA ARG A 286 19.48 1.69 15.00
C ARG A 286 18.17 2.41 15.28
N GLN A 287 17.11 1.64 15.50
CA GLN A 287 15.77 2.13 15.72
C GLN A 287 14.93 1.18 16.56
N ASN A 288 13.96 1.74 17.27
CA ASN A 288 12.84 1.03 17.88
C ASN A 288 11.56 1.26 17.04
N TYR A 289 10.42 0.78 17.49
CA TYR A 289 9.12 1.21 17.01
C TYR A 289 8.49 2.20 17.99
N LEU A 290 8.17 3.40 17.52
CA LEU A 290 7.40 4.38 18.28
C LEU A 290 6.01 3.82 18.60
N CYS A 291 5.57 3.91 19.85
CA CYS A 291 4.20 3.53 20.16
C CYS A 291 3.21 4.40 19.38
N ALA A 292 2.31 3.77 18.62
CA ALA A 292 1.38 4.48 17.75
C ALA A 292 0.47 5.46 18.49
N SER A 293 0.26 5.28 19.80
CA SER A 293 -0.48 6.25 20.64
C SER A 293 0.16 7.63 20.67
N LEU A 294 1.46 7.72 20.41
CA LEU A 294 2.23 8.96 20.38
C LEU A 294 2.35 9.57 18.97
N ALA A 295 2.12 8.79 17.91
CA ALA A 295 2.23 9.24 16.53
C ALA A 295 1.39 10.50 16.23
N PRO A 296 0.12 10.64 16.66
CA PRO A 296 -0.67 11.85 16.41
C PRO A 296 -0.06 13.12 17.00
N LYS A 297 0.65 13.03 18.13
CA LYS A 297 1.37 14.17 18.74
C LYS A 297 2.50 14.63 17.84
N TYR A 298 3.30 13.70 17.31
CA TYR A 298 4.42 14.02 16.44
C TYR A 298 3.97 14.51 15.06
N VAL A 299 2.98 13.89 14.46
CA VAL A 299 2.32 14.37 13.22
C VAL A 299 1.85 15.81 13.39
N LYS A 300 1.10 16.10 14.46
CA LYS A 300 0.64 17.46 14.72
C LYS A 300 1.80 18.45 14.88
N ARG A 301 2.84 18.09 15.61
CA ARG A 301 4.04 18.92 15.83
C ARG A 301 4.68 19.29 14.49
N ASN A 302 5.01 18.27 13.70
CA ASN A 302 5.78 18.44 12.48
C ASN A 302 4.99 19.19 11.40
N TYR A 303 3.73 18.82 11.16
CA TYR A 303 2.91 19.52 10.16
C TYR A 303 2.48 20.90 10.58
N THR A 304 2.45 21.23 11.89
CA THR A 304 2.29 22.61 12.34
C THR A 304 3.49 23.47 11.92
N GLU A 305 4.70 22.91 11.87
CA GLU A 305 5.89 23.61 11.42
C GLU A 305 5.97 23.65 9.89
N ILE A 306 5.84 22.50 9.21
CA ILE A 306 5.91 22.40 7.74
C ILE A 306 4.95 23.39 7.05
N LEU A 307 3.70 23.44 7.51
CA LEU A 307 2.65 24.28 6.92
C LEU A 307 2.83 25.80 7.16
N LYS A 308 3.82 26.21 7.96
CA LYS A 308 4.23 27.63 8.01
C LYS A 308 5.08 28.03 6.80
N HIS A 309 5.72 27.08 6.15
CA HIS A 309 6.70 27.32 5.10
C HIS A 309 6.15 27.01 3.71
N ILE A 310 5.34 25.95 3.58
CA ILE A 310 4.84 25.43 2.30
C ILE A 310 3.37 25.02 2.40
N ASN A 311 2.70 24.93 1.24
CA ASN A 311 1.39 24.28 1.11
C ASN A 311 1.58 22.87 0.57
N LEU A 312 0.75 21.93 1.01
CA LEU A 312 0.74 20.55 0.55
C LEU A 312 -0.63 20.19 -0.02
N ASP A 313 -0.63 19.49 -1.13
CA ASP A 313 -1.84 18.86 -1.71
C ASP A 313 -2.01 17.45 -1.19
N CYS A 314 -0.90 16.71 -1.06
CA CYS A 314 -0.84 15.32 -0.65
C CYS A 314 0.21 15.11 0.45
N VAL A 315 0.10 13.97 1.13
CA VAL A 315 1.11 13.46 2.06
C VAL A 315 1.17 11.94 2.00
N TYR A 316 2.35 11.41 2.16
CA TYR A 316 2.57 9.98 2.31
C TYR A 316 3.07 9.70 3.74
N LEU A 317 2.23 9.03 4.53
CA LEU A 317 2.60 8.53 5.85
C LEU A 317 2.96 7.06 5.71
N ASP A 318 4.25 6.83 5.55
CA ASP A 318 4.83 5.54 5.25
C ASP A 318 4.55 4.49 6.33
N VAL A 319 4.61 3.22 5.98
CA VAL A 319 4.51 2.01 6.80
C VAL A 319 3.21 1.83 7.61
N PHE A 320 2.28 2.77 7.60
CA PHE A 320 1.10 2.68 8.46
C PHE A 320 0.08 1.66 7.99
N SER A 321 -0.13 1.51 6.68
CA SER A 321 -1.17 0.61 6.15
C SER A 321 -0.68 -0.76 5.66
N CYS A 322 0.63 -0.96 5.52
CA CYS A 322 1.21 -2.26 5.14
C CYS A 322 1.56 -3.14 6.34
N ASN A 323 2.07 -2.53 7.41
CA ASN A 323 2.55 -3.27 8.57
C ASN A 323 1.43 -3.76 9.48
N GLU A 324 1.73 -4.84 10.18
CA GLU A 324 0.90 -5.39 11.25
C GLU A 324 0.57 -4.33 12.32
N MET A 325 -0.54 -4.55 13.01
CA MET A 325 -0.88 -3.73 14.17
C MET A 325 -0.03 -4.15 15.37
N ASP A 326 0.54 -3.15 16.02
CA ASP A 326 1.40 -3.33 17.17
C ASP A 326 0.58 -3.32 18.48
N GLU A 327 1.03 -4.09 19.49
CA GLU A 327 0.61 -3.93 20.89
C GLU A 327 1.73 -3.26 21.70
N CYS A 328 1.38 -2.52 22.74
CA CYS A 328 2.36 -1.96 23.66
C CYS A 328 1.94 -2.28 25.10
N PHE A 329 2.86 -2.86 25.86
CA PHE A 329 2.64 -3.22 27.27
C PHE A 329 3.17 -2.17 28.25
N ASN A 330 3.75 -1.07 27.78
CA ASN A 330 4.17 0.03 28.63
C ASN A 330 2.95 0.62 29.37
N PRO A 331 2.94 0.66 30.72
CA PRO A 331 1.79 1.13 31.49
C PRO A 331 1.45 2.61 31.26
N GLU A 332 2.40 3.44 30.81
CA GLU A 332 2.17 4.87 30.53
C GLU A 332 1.41 5.10 29.21
N HIS A 333 1.51 4.13 28.27
CA HIS A 333 0.83 4.17 26.98
C HIS A 333 0.44 2.76 26.50
N LEU A 334 -0.19 2.01 27.40
CA LEU A 334 -0.74 0.69 27.09
C LEU A 334 -1.65 0.77 25.85
N MET A 335 -1.43 -0.12 24.88
CA MET A 335 -2.10 -0.03 23.59
C MET A 335 -2.40 -1.41 23.02
N THR A 336 -3.64 -1.67 22.67
CA THR A 336 -4.09 -2.84 21.90
C THR A 336 -3.85 -2.64 20.41
N ARG A 337 -3.85 -3.73 19.61
CA ARG A 337 -3.78 -3.65 18.13
C ARG A 337 -4.92 -2.82 17.54
N LYS A 338 -6.11 -2.92 18.12
CA LYS A 338 -7.24 -2.09 17.68
C LYS A 338 -6.97 -0.59 17.89
N GLU A 339 -6.45 -0.22 19.05
CA GLU A 339 -6.07 1.17 19.35
C GLU A 339 -4.91 1.64 18.48
N CYS A 340 -3.92 0.78 18.19
CA CYS A 340 -2.86 1.07 17.23
C CYS A 340 -3.45 1.52 15.87
N MET A 341 -4.39 0.75 15.33
CA MET A 341 -5.10 1.10 14.11
C MET A 341 -5.81 2.45 14.23
N GLU A 342 -6.50 2.70 15.34
CA GLU A 342 -7.22 3.96 15.58
C GLU A 342 -6.28 5.16 15.67
N TYR A 343 -5.10 5.04 16.27
CA TYR A 343 -4.08 6.09 16.32
C TYR A 343 -3.47 6.36 14.94
N ARG A 344 -3.17 5.31 14.14
CA ARG A 344 -2.73 5.49 12.75
C ARG A 344 -3.80 6.19 11.91
N ARG A 345 -5.08 5.82 12.05
CA ARG A 345 -6.21 6.50 11.41
C ARG A 345 -6.32 7.97 11.83
N ALA A 346 -6.09 8.29 13.11
CA ALA A 346 -6.12 9.67 13.59
C ALA A 346 -5.06 10.55 12.89
N CYS A 347 -3.91 9.97 12.51
CA CYS A 347 -2.91 10.68 11.70
C CYS A 347 -3.44 11.01 10.30
N PHE A 348 -4.08 10.06 9.61
CA PHE A 348 -4.72 10.32 8.31
C PHE A 348 -5.85 11.35 8.42
N GLN A 349 -6.69 11.26 9.45
CA GLN A 349 -7.76 12.23 9.70
C GLN A 349 -7.23 13.64 9.97
N TYR A 350 -6.08 13.75 10.64
CA TYR A 350 -5.43 15.04 10.86
C TYR A 350 -5.09 15.74 9.53
N MET A 351 -4.63 14.97 8.52
CA MET A 351 -4.35 15.49 7.17
C MET A 351 -5.64 15.84 6.42
N THR A 352 -6.59 14.90 6.38
CA THR A 352 -7.90 15.10 5.73
C THR A 352 -8.61 16.34 6.23
N ASN A 353 -8.59 16.60 7.55
CA ASN A 353 -9.19 17.78 8.16
C ASN A 353 -8.51 19.11 7.75
N ARG A 354 -7.37 19.06 7.07
CA ARG A 354 -6.63 20.20 6.51
C ARG A 354 -6.74 20.31 5.00
N GLY A 355 -7.55 19.43 4.38
CA GLY A 355 -7.67 19.36 2.93
C GLY A 355 -6.46 18.72 2.24
N ILE A 356 -5.56 18.07 2.99
CA ILE A 356 -4.38 17.38 2.48
C ILE A 356 -4.76 15.93 2.23
N ILE A 357 -4.51 15.43 1.02
CA ILE A 357 -4.82 14.05 0.62
C ILE A 357 -3.83 13.08 1.27
N PRO A 358 -4.27 12.17 2.17
CA PRO A 358 -3.38 11.20 2.77
C PRO A 358 -3.19 9.98 1.87
N SER A 359 -1.95 9.47 1.86
CA SER A 359 -1.56 8.17 1.33
C SER A 359 -0.67 7.43 2.32
N SER A 360 -0.38 6.16 2.04
CA SER A 360 0.54 5.33 2.81
C SER A 360 1.13 4.24 1.93
N GLU A 361 2.04 3.45 2.48
CA GLU A 361 2.59 2.28 1.82
C GLU A 361 1.53 1.17 1.78
N GLU A 362 1.29 0.61 0.60
CA GLU A 362 0.26 -0.40 0.37
C GLU A 362 -1.15 0.00 0.87
N CYS A 363 -2.04 -0.95 1.12
CA CYS A 363 -3.41 -0.62 1.48
C CYS A 363 -4.09 -1.69 2.35
N GLY A 364 -4.13 -1.48 3.65
CA GLY A 364 -5.08 -2.21 4.49
C GLY A 364 -6.46 -1.57 4.40
N ASP A 365 -7.52 -2.36 4.23
CA ASP A 365 -8.88 -1.83 4.03
C ASP A 365 -9.44 -1.06 5.24
N TRP A 366 -8.87 -1.25 6.41
CA TRP A 366 -9.20 -0.49 7.61
C TRP A 366 -9.00 1.02 7.43
N ALA A 367 -8.12 1.42 6.51
CA ALA A 367 -7.80 2.82 6.23
C ALA A 367 -8.59 3.40 5.04
N MET A 368 -9.38 2.59 4.32
CA MET A 368 -10.05 3.00 3.08
C MET A 368 -11.03 4.15 3.24
N ARG A 369 -11.48 4.42 4.44
CA ARG A 369 -12.33 5.58 4.71
C ARG A 369 -11.56 6.91 4.64
N GLU A 370 -10.29 6.90 5.02
CA GLU A 370 -9.41 8.07 5.09
C GLU A 370 -8.44 8.16 3.91
N LEU A 371 -7.80 7.04 3.52
CA LEU A 371 -6.83 7.00 2.43
C LEU A 371 -7.48 7.21 1.07
N VAL A 372 -6.79 7.93 0.19
CA VAL A 372 -7.19 8.18 -1.19
C VAL A 372 -6.35 7.40 -2.18
N PHE A 373 -5.06 7.23 -1.90
CA PHE A 373 -4.16 6.44 -2.74
C PHE A 373 -3.04 5.81 -1.90
N SER A 374 -2.27 4.90 -2.49
CA SER A 374 -1.06 4.33 -1.87
C SER A 374 0.10 4.31 -2.85
N HIS A 375 1.31 4.30 -2.30
CA HIS A 375 2.52 3.93 -3.01
C HIS A 375 2.81 2.44 -2.79
N TYR A 376 3.59 1.83 -3.68
CA TYR A 376 3.99 0.41 -3.62
C TYR A 376 2.83 -0.55 -3.40
N GLY A 377 1.64 -0.17 -3.85
CA GLY A 377 0.42 -0.92 -3.66
C GLY A 377 0.47 -2.33 -4.23
N PRO A 378 -0.67 -2.96 -4.38
CA PRO A 378 -0.79 -4.39 -4.70
C PRO A 378 -0.06 -4.87 -5.96
N TYR A 379 0.52 -3.99 -6.74
CA TYR A 379 1.22 -4.35 -7.98
C TYR A 379 2.52 -5.14 -7.76
N GLU A 380 3.23 -4.95 -6.66
CA GLU A 380 4.51 -5.66 -6.44
C GLU A 380 4.33 -7.18 -6.45
N PHE A 381 3.26 -7.68 -5.85
CA PHE A 381 2.92 -9.08 -5.90
C PHE A 381 2.43 -9.54 -7.28
N MET A 382 1.74 -8.69 -8.02
CA MET A 382 1.20 -9.02 -9.35
C MET A 382 2.27 -9.06 -10.42
N MET A 383 3.31 -8.22 -10.30
CA MET A 383 4.44 -8.19 -11.23
C MET A 383 5.36 -9.38 -11.00
N LYS A 384 5.90 -9.93 -12.08
CA LYS A 384 6.81 -11.05 -12.03
C LYS A 384 8.25 -10.56 -12.15
N GLU A 385 9.06 -10.84 -11.14
CA GLU A 385 10.51 -10.70 -11.23
C GLU A 385 11.15 -11.95 -11.87
N GLU A 386 12.37 -11.81 -12.37
CA GLU A 386 13.09 -12.87 -13.06
C GLU A 386 13.34 -14.06 -12.12
N ASN A 387 12.94 -15.25 -12.54
CA ASN A 387 13.07 -16.51 -11.80
C ASN A 387 12.24 -16.64 -10.52
N GLU A 388 11.27 -15.76 -10.26
CA GLU A 388 10.36 -15.92 -9.14
C GLU A 388 9.24 -16.93 -9.42
N LYS A 389 8.98 -17.79 -8.42
CA LYS A 389 7.80 -18.65 -8.38
C LYS A 389 6.67 -17.93 -7.67
N ARG A 390 5.55 -17.76 -8.35
CA ARG A 390 4.34 -17.23 -7.70
C ARG A 390 3.72 -18.29 -6.80
N MET A 391 3.20 -17.86 -5.64
CA MET A 391 2.44 -18.73 -4.73
C MET A 391 1.07 -19.15 -5.29
N GLY A 392 0.60 -18.54 -6.35
CA GLY A 392 -0.70 -18.76 -6.96
C GLY A 392 -0.94 -17.84 -8.14
N ILE A 393 -2.19 -17.59 -8.47
CA ILE A 393 -2.60 -16.69 -9.55
C ILE A 393 -3.00 -15.34 -8.95
N ALA A 394 -2.27 -14.28 -9.30
CA ALA A 394 -2.59 -12.93 -8.87
C ALA A 394 -3.89 -12.44 -9.57
N VAL A 395 -4.83 -11.92 -8.78
CA VAL A 395 -6.12 -11.40 -9.23
C VAL A 395 -6.49 -10.12 -8.50
N PRO A 396 -7.22 -9.17 -9.12
CA PRO A 396 -7.49 -7.85 -8.55
C PRO A 396 -8.61 -7.85 -7.51
N LEU A 397 -8.52 -8.69 -6.46
CA LEU A 397 -9.59 -8.79 -5.43
C LEU A 397 -9.82 -7.44 -4.75
N PHE A 398 -8.75 -6.71 -4.44
CA PHE A 398 -8.86 -5.41 -3.80
C PHE A 398 -9.62 -4.41 -4.68
N ASN A 399 -9.28 -4.33 -5.97
CA ASN A 399 -9.97 -3.43 -6.91
C ASN A 399 -11.42 -3.85 -7.21
N LEU A 400 -11.73 -5.15 -7.18
CA LEU A 400 -13.11 -5.64 -7.26
C LEU A 400 -13.99 -5.16 -6.11
N VAL A 401 -13.36 -4.75 -4.99
CA VAL A 401 -14.06 -4.19 -3.84
C VAL A 401 -13.97 -2.66 -3.81
N TYR A 402 -12.79 -2.07 -4.11
CA TYR A 402 -12.46 -0.69 -3.75
C TYR A 402 -12.01 0.21 -4.91
N HIS A 403 -12.13 -0.20 -6.18
CA HIS A 403 -11.65 0.59 -7.33
C HIS A 403 -12.16 2.05 -7.32
N ASP A 404 -13.43 2.26 -7.02
CA ASP A 404 -14.05 3.59 -6.94
C ASP A 404 -13.85 4.33 -5.61
N CYS A 405 -13.04 3.74 -4.70
CA CYS A 405 -12.66 4.32 -3.40
C CYS A 405 -11.22 4.77 -3.33
N PHE A 406 -10.37 4.29 -4.25
CA PHE A 406 -8.93 4.32 -4.05
C PHE A 406 -8.18 4.40 -5.37
N ILE A 407 -7.04 5.09 -5.37
CA ILE A 407 -6.19 5.28 -6.54
C ILE A 407 -4.90 4.49 -6.35
N LEU A 408 -4.54 3.68 -7.34
CA LEU A 408 -3.30 2.90 -7.35
C LEU A 408 -2.40 3.38 -8.50
N PRO A 409 -1.24 3.97 -8.21
CA PRO A 409 -0.25 4.24 -9.23
C PRO A 409 0.51 2.98 -9.62
N TRP A 410 0.78 2.81 -10.91
CA TRP A 410 1.47 1.67 -11.50
C TRP A 410 2.73 2.11 -12.24
N PRO A 411 3.87 1.39 -12.12
CA PRO A 411 5.07 1.69 -12.89
C PRO A 411 4.84 1.47 -14.39
N MET A 412 5.53 2.26 -15.20
CA MET A 412 5.48 2.14 -16.67
C MET A 412 6.64 1.33 -17.22
N ASP A 413 7.28 0.54 -16.36
CA ASP A 413 8.42 -0.29 -16.71
C ASP A 413 8.04 -1.43 -17.64
N LYS A 414 8.99 -1.85 -18.45
CA LYS A 414 8.94 -3.02 -19.29
C LYS A 414 10.16 -3.89 -18.97
N LYS A 415 9.98 -4.81 -18.06
CA LYS A 415 10.99 -5.81 -17.69
C LYS A 415 10.65 -7.14 -18.34
N GLN A 416 10.47 -8.20 -17.58
CA GLN A 416 9.98 -9.49 -18.11
C GLN A 416 8.53 -9.42 -18.54
N GLU A 417 7.72 -8.63 -17.83
CA GLU A 417 6.34 -8.32 -18.17
C GLU A 417 6.19 -6.82 -18.43
N ASP A 418 5.19 -6.45 -19.17
CA ASP A 418 4.85 -5.05 -19.43
C ASP A 418 3.88 -4.55 -18.36
N TYR A 419 4.40 -3.77 -17.42
CA TYR A 419 3.61 -3.29 -16.27
C TYR A 419 2.49 -2.32 -16.65
N MET A 420 2.58 -1.70 -17.82
CA MET A 420 1.47 -0.91 -18.37
C MET A 420 0.20 -1.76 -18.58
N LEU A 421 0.35 -3.04 -18.97
CA LEU A 421 -0.79 -3.94 -19.14
C LEU A 421 -1.52 -4.15 -17.81
N TYR A 422 -0.76 -4.32 -16.72
CA TYR A 422 -1.37 -4.45 -15.38
C TYR A 422 -2.00 -3.15 -14.91
N ALA A 423 -1.41 -1.99 -15.23
CA ALA A 423 -2.02 -0.70 -14.93
C ALA A 423 -3.39 -0.55 -15.61
N LEU A 424 -3.50 -0.96 -16.87
CA LEU A 424 -4.75 -0.99 -17.63
C LEU A 424 -5.74 -2.00 -17.00
N LEU A 425 -5.31 -3.24 -16.76
CA LEU A 425 -6.15 -4.30 -16.19
C LEU A 425 -6.75 -3.89 -14.83
N ASN A 426 -5.98 -3.20 -14.00
CA ASN A 426 -6.35 -2.81 -12.65
C ASN A 426 -7.00 -1.42 -12.58
N GLY A 427 -7.01 -0.66 -13.66
CA GLY A 427 -7.60 0.67 -13.70
C GLY A 427 -6.89 1.67 -12.79
N GLY A 428 -5.55 1.70 -12.82
CA GLY A 428 -4.74 2.61 -12.02
C GLY A 428 -4.21 3.83 -12.78
N ILE A 429 -3.49 4.72 -12.09
CA ILE A 429 -2.76 5.85 -12.68
C ILE A 429 -1.28 5.48 -12.89
N PRO A 430 -0.52 6.17 -13.77
CA PRO A 430 0.86 5.79 -14.04
C PRO A 430 1.87 6.52 -13.16
N TYR A 431 2.98 5.84 -12.83
CA TYR A 431 4.25 6.52 -12.56
C TYR A 431 4.94 6.87 -13.89
N VAL A 432 5.33 8.11 -14.08
CA VAL A 432 6.23 8.49 -15.18
C VAL A 432 7.69 8.44 -14.72
N VAL A 433 7.94 8.73 -13.45
CA VAL A 433 9.22 8.55 -12.76
C VAL A 433 8.96 7.79 -11.47
N ARG A 434 9.75 6.75 -11.21
CA ARG A 434 9.74 5.98 -9.96
C ARG A 434 11.19 5.76 -9.51
N ASN A 435 11.72 6.72 -8.78
CA ASN A 435 13.06 6.67 -8.24
C ASN A 435 13.01 6.90 -6.73
N ALA A 436 13.17 5.84 -5.95
CA ALA A 436 13.47 6.02 -4.53
C ALA A 436 14.85 6.73 -4.37
N PRO A 437 15.11 7.43 -3.26
CA PRO A 437 16.39 8.12 -3.04
C PRO A 437 17.61 7.23 -3.16
N TYR A 438 17.48 5.95 -2.87
CA TYR A 438 18.55 4.96 -3.00
C TYR A 438 18.89 4.59 -4.45
N ASP A 439 17.96 4.77 -5.37
CA ASP A 439 18.09 4.39 -6.79
C ASP A 439 18.60 5.54 -7.66
N ASN A 440 18.71 6.74 -7.09
CA ASN A 440 18.95 7.98 -7.81
C ASN A 440 20.40 8.24 -8.22
N VAL A 441 21.20 7.21 -8.37
CA VAL A 441 22.64 7.41 -8.55
C VAL A 441 23.00 8.07 -9.87
N ASP A 442 22.16 8.01 -10.93
CA ASP A 442 22.54 8.51 -12.27
C ASP A 442 21.41 9.11 -13.12
N GLY A 443 20.25 9.46 -12.59
CA GLY A 443 19.12 9.93 -13.40
C GLY A 443 18.56 8.85 -14.32
N ASN A 444 18.84 7.59 -14.05
CA ASN A 444 18.32 6.44 -14.77
C ASN A 444 16.88 6.19 -14.31
N PHE A 445 15.95 6.56 -15.16
CA PHE A 445 14.50 6.38 -14.94
C PHE A 445 14.03 4.93 -15.00
N GLY A 446 14.92 3.96 -14.90
CA GLY A 446 14.66 2.53 -14.86
C GLY A 446 15.68 1.73 -15.67
N SER A 447 15.95 0.50 -15.24
CA SER A 447 16.90 -0.44 -15.86
C SER A 447 16.34 -1.21 -17.07
N ASP A 448 15.16 -0.83 -17.60
CA ASP A 448 14.41 -1.54 -18.63
C ASP A 448 14.69 -1.05 -20.06
N GLY A 449 15.56 -0.06 -20.23
CA GLY A 449 15.95 0.50 -21.52
C GLY A 449 14.91 1.42 -22.20
N LEU A 450 13.80 1.73 -21.53
CA LEU A 450 12.81 2.67 -22.03
C LEU A 450 13.30 4.12 -21.88
N SER A 451 13.12 4.93 -22.93
CA SER A 451 13.34 6.37 -22.85
C SER A 451 12.27 7.05 -22.00
N ILE A 452 12.57 8.23 -21.47
CA ILE A 452 11.59 9.02 -20.72
C ILE A 452 10.39 9.41 -21.62
N GLU A 453 10.62 9.67 -22.89
CA GLU A 453 9.59 9.96 -23.88
C GLU A 453 8.64 8.77 -24.08
N ASP A 454 9.16 7.55 -24.09
CA ASP A 454 8.34 6.34 -24.20
C ASP A 454 7.54 6.09 -22.91
N ARG A 455 8.13 6.37 -21.74
CA ARG A 455 7.39 6.31 -20.45
C ARG A 455 6.24 7.32 -20.43
N ILE A 456 6.45 8.54 -20.91
CA ILE A 456 5.41 9.57 -21.00
C ILE A 456 4.29 9.13 -21.94
N LYS A 457 4.61 8.58 -23.12
CA LYS A 457 3.59 8.05 -24.05
C LYS A 457 2.74 6.95 -23.39
N ARG A 458 3.39 6.02 -22.70
CA ARG A 458 2.72 4.93 -21.96
C ARG A 458 1.85 5.48 -20.85
N ALA A 459 2.37 6.42 -20.06
CA ALA A 459 1.63 7.09 -19.00
C ALA A 459 0.38 7.80 -19.54
N ASN A 460 0.48 8.50 -20.66
CA ASN A 460 -0.67 9.16 -21.29
C ASN A 460 -1.74 8.15 -21.73
N VAL A 461 -1.37 6.99 -22.27
CA VAL A 461 -2.32 5.92 -22.62
C VAL A 461 -3.09 5.44 -21.37
N VAL A 462 -2.37 5.20 -20.27
CA VAL A 462 -2.98 4.77 -19.00
C VAL A 462 -3.90 5.84 -18.43
N LEU A 463 -3.49 7.11 -18.44
CA LEU A 463 -4.31 8.23 -17.97
C LEU A 463 -5.58 8.41 -18.81
N ASP A 464 -5.48 8.34 -20.14
CA ASP A 464 -6.63 8.45 -21.03
C ASP A 464 -7.65 7.33 -20.80
N PHE A 465 -7.18 6.13 -20.51
CA PHE A 465 -8.04 5.03 -20.12
C PHE A 465 -8.64 5.27 -18.73
N TYR A 466 -7.80 5.64 -17.74
CA TYR A 466 -8.25 5.88 -16.38
C TYR A 466 -9.33 6.96 -16.30
N GLN A 467 -9.24 8.04 -17.11
CA GLN A 467 -10.29 9.08 -17.13
C GLN A 467 -11.68 8.52 -17.46
N LYS A 468 -11.77 7.42 -18.19
CA LYS A 468 -13.04 6.79 -18.57
C LYS A 468 -13.66 5.95 -17.45
N ILE A 469 -12.84 5.50 -16.48
CA ILE A 469 -13.24 4.53 -15.46
C ILE A 469 -13.00 4.98 -14.01
N LYS A 470 -12.40 6.13 -13.78
CA LYS A 470 -11.87 6.61 -12.49
C LYS A 470 -12.83 6.62 -11.30
N ASN A 471 -14.14 6.61 -11.54
CA ASN A 471 -15.15 6.60 -10.51
C ASN A 471 -16.13 5.42 -10.68
N GLU A 472 -15.75 4.46 -11.49
CA GLU A 472 -16.56 3.28 -11.79
C GLU A 472 -16.18 2.12 -10.88
N GLU A 473 -17.15 1.30 -10.52
CA GLU A 473 -16.89 0.04 -9.84
C GLU A 473 -16.24 -0.95 -10.82
N MET A 474 -15.22 -1.69 -10.39
CA MET A 474 -14.74 -2.86 -11.11
C MET A 474 -15.73 -4.00 -10.86
N VAL A 475 -16.56 -4.33 -11.87
CA VAL A 475 -17.69 -5.26 -11.68
C VAL A 475 -17.32 -6.72 -11.92
N GLU A 476 -16.34 -6.99 -12.77
CA GLU A 476 -15.93 -8.35 -13.09
C GLU A 476 -14.45 -8.40 -13.52
N HIS A 477 -13.78 -9.47 -13.16
CA HIS A 477 -12.47 -9.86 -13.69
C HIS A 477 -12.53 -11.31 -14.16
N LYS A 478 -11.91 -11.61 -15.30
CA LYS A 478 -11.84 -12.96 -15.89
C LYS A 478 -10.42 -13.34 -16.23
N ILE A 479 -10.05 -14.56 -15.90
CA ILE A 479 -8.90 -15.26 -16.44
C ILE A 479 -9.41 -16.06 -17.64
N ILE A 480 -9.05 -15.64 -18.85
CA ILE A 480 -9.47 -16.29 -20.08
C ILE A 480 -8.58 -17.50 -20.37
N ASN A 481 -7.28 -17.32 -20.17
CA ASN A 481 -6.25 -18.37 -20.21
C ASN A 481 -4.99 -17.88 -19.46
N ASP A 482 -3.89 -18.59 -19.54
CA ASP A 482 -2.64 -18.31 -18.81
C ASP A 482 -2.01 -16.95 -19.16
N HIS A 483 -2.40 -16.31 -20.26
CA HIS A 483 -1.83 -15.07 -20.75
C HIS A 483 -2.86 -13.96 -20.93
N ILE A 484 -4.15 -14.30 -21.03
CA ILE A 484 -5.21 -13.33 -21.32
C ILE A 484 -6.08 -13.16 -20.09
N GLN A 485 -6.18 -11.91 -19.64
CA GLN A 485 -7.06 -11.48 -18.55
C GLN A 485 -7.93 -10.31 -19.00
N GLN A 486 -9.08 -10.18 -18.41
CA GLN A 486 -10.07 -9.16 -18.77
C GLN A 486 -10.72 -8.57 -17.53
N THR A 487 -10.91 -7.25 -17.52
CA THR A 487 -11.63 -6.53 -16.47
C THR A 487 -12.77 -5.72 -17.07
N THR A 488 -13.92 -5.73 -16.44
CA THR A 488 -15.11 -4.94 -16.82
C THR A 488 -15.50 -3.97 -15.70
N PHE A 489 -15.81 -2.72 -16.07
CA PHE A 489 -16.25 -1.67 -15.16
C PHE A 489 -17.77 -1.41 -15.27
N SER A 490 -18.35 -0.72 -14.28
CA SER A 490 -19.80 -0.50 -14.17
C SER A 490 -20.42 0.29 -15.31
N ASN A 491 -19.62 1.05 -16.06
CA ASN A 491 -20.05 1.74 -17.29
C ASN A 491 -19.94 0.88 -18.55
N ASN A 492 -19.72 -0.43 -18.41
CA ASN A 492 -19.55 -1.45 -19.45
C ASN A 492 -18.23 -1.33 -20.26
N ILE A 493 -17.31 -0.46 -19.87
CA ILE A 493 -15.97 -0.46 -20.47
C ILE A 493 -15.25 -1.71 -20.01
N THR A 494 -14.69 -2.42 -20.98
CA THR A 494 -13.91 -3.64 -20.76
C THR A 494 -12.50 -3.46 -21.28
N VAL A 495 -11.52 -3.88 -20.52
CA VAL A 495 -10.12 -3.99 -20.93
C VAL A 495 -9.70 -5.44 -20.91
N GLU A 496 -9.06 -5.87 -21.99
CA GLU A 496 -8.45 -7.19 -22.14
C GLU A 496 -6.95 -7.00 -22.39
N ILE A 497 -6.13 -7.77 -21.69
CA ILE A 497 -4.68 -7.77 -21.87
C ILE A 497 -4.21 -9.15 -22.30
N ASP A 498 -3.17 -9.19 -23.12
CA ASP A 498 -2.43 -10.40 -23.46
C ASP A 498 -0.95 -10.19 -23.09
N THR A 499 -0.50 -10.85 -22.05
CA THR A 499 0.88 -10.71 -21.53
C THR A 499 1.90 -11.43 -22.40
N LYS A 500 1.50 -12.40 -23.23
CA LYS A 500 2.37 -13.12 -24.17
C LYS A 500 2.63 -12.28 -25.43
N GLU A 501 1.58 -11.78 -26.05
CA GLU A 501 1.69 -10.95 -27.27
C GLU A 501 1.99 -9.48 -26.93
N ASN A 502 1.97 -9.13 -25.64
CA ASN A 502 2.20 -7.78 -25.13
C ASN A 502 1.25 -6.74 -25.76
N THR A 503 -0.03 -7.07 -25.76
CA THR A 503 -1.09 -6.23 -26.36
C THR A 503 -2.24 -6.02 -25.39
N TYR A 504 -3.05 -5.01 -25.69
CA TYR A 504 -4.31 -4.76 -24.98
C TYR A 504 -5.41 -4.32 -25.93
N ARG A 505 -6.65 -4.49 -25.51
CA ARG A 505 -7.84 -4.02 -26.21
C ARG A 505 -8.82 -3.41 -25.21
N ILE A 506 -9.32 -2.21 -25.52
CA ILE A 506 -10.36 -1.53 -24.75
C ILE A 506 -11.62 -1.50 -25.61
N VAL A 507 -12.76 -1.97 -25.02
CA VAL A 507 -14.04 -2.08 -25.69
C VAL A 507 -15.14 -1.39 -24.88
#